data_d9f097ad0c72a23bf5b79f9505e94ca0
#
_entry.id   d9f097ad0c72a23bf5b79f9505e94ca0
#
_cell.length_a   1.000
_cell.length_b   1.000
_cell.length_c   1.000
_cell.angle_alpha   90.00
_cell.angle_beta   90.00
_cell.angle_gamma   90.00
#
_symmetry.space_group_name_H-M   'P 1'
#
loop_
_entity.id
_entity.type
_entity.pdbx_description
1 polymer ?
#
loop_
_entity_poly.entity_id
_entity_poly.type
_entity_poly.pdbx_seq_one_letter_code
_entity_poly.pdbx_strand_id
1 'polypeptide(L)'
;LWALPELVSTLPQDRPRLTALTTDIGDYPDLCTLLSAALIEAPPVVIRDGGVLASGYDEELDELRGISENAGEYLVDIERREREATGLSTLKVGYNRVHGYYIEISRQQSDRAPDAYQRRQTLKNVERFITPELKLFEDKALSSRSRALAREKYLYEQLVDRVAQDLLLLQGTASAICDLDVLACFAERADALSLSRPAFSDSAQLDIVSGRHPVVEQVSGQPFIANNTLLNESRRMLLITGPNMGGKSTYMRQNALIVLLAHCGAFVPATSATLSMVDRIFTRIGSSDDLASGLSTFMVEMTETANILHNATDRSVVLMDEVGRGTSTFDGLSIAWAAAVALSERVRALTFFATHYFELTALPESHASMVNVHLDATEHDDHVVFMHHIQEGPANRSFGLEVAKLAGVPHGVLLHARQKLAELESQQGTTKVMPERTQVDLFTVEAPASPALDVLRGIDPDQMTPKDALDALYTLKTLLDT
;
A
#
# COMPACT_ATOMS: atom_id res chain seq x y z
N LEU A 1 -5.96 -9.42 27.00
CA LEU A 1 -5.12 -9.38 28.21
C LEU A 1 -4.95 -10.77 28.84
N TRP A 2 -5.99 -11.57 28.93
CA TRP A 2 -5.95 -12.93 29.52
C TRP A 2 -4.96 -13.89 28.85
N ALA A 3 -4.74 -13.78 27.55
CA ALA A 3 -3.84 -14.64 26.81
C ALA A 3 -2.35 -14.22 26.91
N LEU A 4 -2.05 -13.06 27.50
CA LEU A 4 -0.68 -12.53 27.51
C LEU A 4 0.30 -13.43 28.31
N PRO A 5 -0.02 -13.94 29.51
CA PRO A 5 0.88 -14.81 30.25
C PRO A 5 1.18 -16.12 29.48
N GLU A 6 0.18 -16.71 28.83
CA GLU A 6 0.33 -17.90 28.01
C GLU A 6 1.24 -17.62 26.81
N LEU A 7 0.98 -16.53 26.07
CA LEU A 7 1.82 -16.09 24.95
C LEU A 7 3.28 -15.92 25.39
N VAL A 8 3.52 -15.19 26.47
CA VAL A 8 4.87 -14.95 27.00
C VAL A 8 5.57 -16.27 27.38
N SER A 9 4.84 -17.23 27.94
CA SER A 9 5.40 -18.54 28.32
C SER A 9 5.85 -19.39 27.15
N THR A 10 5.32 -19.18 25.94
CA THR A 10 5.69 -19.89 24.71
C THR A 10 6.93 -19.32 24.03
N LEU A 11 7.36 -18.09 24.40
CA LEU A 11 8.46 -17.42 23.74
C LEU A 11 9.82 -17.91 24.25
N PRO A 12 10.78 -18.23 23.34
CA PRO A 12 12.15 -18.56 23.71
C PRO A 12 12.84 -17.40 24.43
N GLN A 13 13.47 -17.72 25.58
CA GLN A 13 14.16 -16.72 26.41
C GLN A 13 15.65 -16.56 26.11
N ASP A 14 16.20 -17.37 25.19
CA ASP A 14 17.60 -17.37 24.79
C ASP A 14 17.93 -16.38 23.66
N ARG A 15 16.95 -15.60 23.21
CA ARG A 15 17.06 -14.64 22.11
C ARG A 15 16.86 -13.19 22.60
N PRO A 16 17.88 -12.33 22.50
CA PRO A 16 17.81 -10.97 23.09
C PRO A 16 16.60 -10.16 22.65
N ARG A 17 16.21 -10.23 21.36
CA ARG A 17 15.04 -9.49 20.86
C ARG A 17 13.72 -10.05 21.44
N LEU A 18 13.57 -11.37 21.50
CA LEU A 18 12.37 -11.99 22.07
C LEU A 18 12.28 -11.72 23.58
N THR A 19 13.40 -11.77 24.29
CA THR A 19 13.45 -11.40 25.72
C THR A 19 13.03 -9.94 25.95
N ALA A 20 13.48 -9.01 25.08
CA ALA A 20 13.03 -7.61 25.16
C ALA A 20 11.52 -7.50 24.92
N LEU A 21 10.98 -8.12 23.89
CA LEU A 21 9.54 -8.14 23.62
C LEU A 21 8.73 -8.77 24.76
N THR A 22 9.23 -9.86 25.36
CA THR A 22 8.64 -10.48 26.56
C THR A 22 8.55 -9.50 27.73
N THR A 23 9.56 -8.65 27.90
CA THR A 23 9.57 -7.63 28.96
C THR A 23 8.57 -6.50 28.66
N ASP A 24 8.42 -6.12 27.40
CA ASP A 24 7.50 -5.07 26.94
C ASP A 24 6.04 -5.55 26.94
N ILE A 25 5.79 -6.86 26.82
CA ILE A 25 4.48 -7.47 26.99
C ILE A 25 4.18 -7.56 28.50
N GLY A 26 3.44 -6.59 29.02
CA GLY A 26 3.10 -6.51 30.42
C GLY A 26 2.14 -7.62 30.86
N ASP A 27 2.11 -7.86 32.17
CA ASP A 27 1.07 -8.65 32.85
C ASP A 27 0.10 -7.70 33.59
N TYR A 28 -1.20 -7.90 33.43
CA TYR A 28 -2.25 -7.01 33.95
C TYR A 28 -3.29 -7.74 34.77
N PRO A 29 -2.91 -8.45 35.86
CA PRO A 29 -3.84 -9.28 36.65
C PRO A 29 -4.97 -8.47 37.26
N ASP A 30 -4.67 -7.28 37.80
CA ASP A 30 -5.66 -6.41 38.43
C ASP A 30 -6.66 -5.89 37.40
N LEU A 31 -6.18 -5.47 36.21
CA LEU A 31 -7.04 -4.99 35.14
C LEU A 31 -7.89 -6.13 34.56
N CYS A 32 -7.32 -7.31 34.39
CA CYS A 32 -8.06 -8.51 33.99
C CYS A 32 -9.18 -8.84 34.98
N THR A 33 -8.86 -8.84 36.27
CA THR A 33 -9.84 -9.12 37.34
C THR A 33 -10.96 -8.09 37.32
N LEU A 34 -10.61 -6.80 37.24
CA LEU A 34 -11.60 -5.71 37.17
C LEU A 34 -12.52 -5.85 35.96
N LEU A 35 -11.95 -6.04 34.75
CA LEU A 35 -12.73 -6.12 33.52
C LEU A 35 -13.64 -7.36 33.50
N SER A 36 -13.18 -8.48 34.04
CA SER A 36 -13.99 -9.71 34.15
C SER A 36 -15.12 -9.59 35.14
N ALA A 37 -14.92 -8.87 36.25
CA ALA A 37 -15.99 -8.59 37.21
C ALA A 37 -16.98 -7.56 36.66
N ALA A 38 -16.51 -6.58 35.87
CA ALA A 38 -17.33 -5.47 35.41
C ALA A 38 -18.15 -5.77 34.15
N LEU A 39 -17.61 -6.53 33.20
CA LEU A 39 -18.20 -6.73 31.89
C LEU A 39 -18.89 -8.08 31.75
N ILE A 40 -20.00 -8.13 31.01
CA ILE A 40 -20.58 -9.39 30.59
C ILE A 40 -19.73 -10.06 29.49
N GLU A 41 -19.88 -11.36 29.28
CA GLU A 41 -19.10 -12.14 28.31
C GLU A 41 -19.23 -11.62 26.86
N ALA A 42 -20.43 -11.17 26.46
CA ALA A 42 -20.71 -10.63 25.13
C ALA A 42 -21.41 -9.26 25.23
N PRO A 43 -20.66 -8.18 25.52
CA PRO A 43 -21.25 -6.86 25.68
C PRO A 43 -21.79 -6.31 24.34
N PRO A 44 -22.89 -5.53 24.38
CA PRO A 44 -23.41 -4.88 23.19
C PRO A 44 -22.39 -3.86 22.64
N VAL A 45 -22.44 -3.64 21.33
CA VAL A 45 -21.50 -2.73 20.63
C VAL A 45 -21.60 -1.28 21.12
N VAL A 46 -22.77 -0.87 21.63
CA VAL A 46 -23.02 0.49 22.12
C VAL A 46 -23.66 0.49 23.49
N ILE A 47 -23.16 1.32 24.40
CA ILE A 47 -23.69 1.47 25.75
C ILE A 47 -25.08 2.18 25.81
N ARG A 48 -25.52 2.76 24.69
CA ARG A 48 -26.76 3.59 24.69
C ARG A 48 -27.97 2.87 25.23
N ASP A 49 -28.07 1.57 25.00
CA ASP A 49 -29.24 0.77 25.38
C ASP A 49 -29.02 0.02 26.71
N GLY A 50 -27.83 0.14 27.31
CA GLY A 50 -27.42 -0.55 28.53
C GLY A 50 -27.06 -2.02 28.32
N GLY A 51 -26.83 -2.76 29.39
CA GLY A 51 -26.52 -4.19 29.35
C GLY A 51 -25.05 -4.53 29.08
N VAL A 52 -24.14 -3.62 29.36
CA VAL A 52 -22.69 -3.81 29.24
C VAL A 52 -22.09 -4.40 30.51
N LEU A 53 -22.54 -3.90 31.69
CA LEU A 53 -21.99 -4.30 32.96
C LEU A 53 -22.65 -5.58 33.49
N ALA A 54 -21.84 -6.41 34.12
CA ALA A 54 -22.28 -7.68 34.71
C ALA A 54 -23.16 -7.44 35.96
N SER A 55 -24.06 -8.38 36.23
CA SER A 55 -24.78 -8.41 37.52
C SER A 55 -23.78 -8.74 38.64
N GLY A 56 -23.96 -8.11 39.80
CA GLY A 56 -23.05 -8.22 40.94
C GLY A 56 -21.88 -7.25 40.92
N TYR A 57 -21.72 -6.42 39.88
CA TYR A 57 -20.68 -5.41 39.82
C TYR A 57 -21.00 -4.17 40.66
N ASP A 58 -22.27 -3.73 40.67
CA ASP A 58 -22.74 -2.57 41.44
C ASP A 58 -24.15 -2.82 42.00
N GLU A 59 -24.28 -2.77 43.34
CA GLU A 59 -25.53 -3.06 44.01
C GLU A 59 -26.67 -2.13 43.64
N GLU A 60 -26.41 -0.82 43.46
CA GLU A 60 -27.43 0.15 43.05
C GLU A 60 -27.94 -0.14 41.63
N LEU A 61 -27.04 -0.50 40.72
CA LEU A 61 -27.42 -0.87 39.36
C LEU A 61 -28.29 -2.12 39.31
N ASP A 62 -27.93 -3.13 40.12
CA ASP A 62 -28.69 -4.38 40.19
C ASP A 62 -30.07 -4.16 40.82
N GLU A 63 -30.21 -3.33 41.87
CA GLU A 63 -31.48 -2.95 42.42
C GLU A 63 -32.38 -2.26 41.38
N LEU A 64 -31.80 -1.29 40.65
CA LEU A 64 -32.54 -0.53 39.60
C LEU A 64 -32.97 -1.45 38.43
N ARG A 65 -32.15 -2.40 38.05
CA ARG A 65 -32.47 -3.40 36.99
C ARG A 65 -33.54 -4.37 37.49
N GLY A 66 -33.42 -4.87 38.74
CA GLY A 66 -34.40 -5.76 39.37
C GLY A 66 -35.82 -5.17 39.41
N ILE A 67 -35.95 -3.88 39.69
CA ILE A 67 -37.27 -3.20 39.61
C ILE A 67 -37.84 -3.22 38.18
N SER A 68 -36.99 -3.09 37.17
CA SER A 68 -37.41 -3.12 35.77
C SER A 68 -37.70 -4.54 35.24
N GLU A 69 -36.94 -5.53 35.66
CA GLU A 69 -37.06 -6.94 35.26
C GLU A 69 -38.25 -7.64 35.93
N ASN A 70 -38.48 -7.38 37.22
CA ASN A 70 -39.64 -7.89 37.94
C ASN A 70 -40.96 -7.24 37.53
N ALA A 71 -40.93 -6.26 36.58
CA ALA A 71 -42.14 -5.65 36.09
C ALA A 71 -43.11 -6.66 35.44
N GLY A 72 -42.59 -7.70 34.81
CA GLY A 72 -43.40 -8.77 34.22
C GLY A 72 -44.22 -9.55 35.28
N GLU A 73 -43.59 -9.97 36.36
CA GLU A 73 -44.26 -10.70 37.45
C GLU A 73 -45.31 -9.82 38.17
N TYR A 74 -44.96 -8.57 38.40
CA TYR A 74 -45.87 -7.63 39.03
C TYR A 74 -47.11 -7.36 38.18
N LEU A 75 -46.97 -7.28 36.82
CA LEU A 75 -48.09 -7.12 35.91
C LEU A 75 -49.00 -8.37 35.91
N VAL A 76 -48.45 -9.56 35.97
CA VAL A 76 -49.23 -10.80 36.07
C VAL A 76 -49.98 -10.83 37.38
N ASP A 77 -49.38 -10.40 38.46
CA ASP A 77 -50.06 -10.34 39.77
C ASP A 77 -51.18 -9.29 39.79
N ILE A 78 -50.94 -8.09 39.21
CA ILE A 78 -52.01 -7.09 39.03
C ILE A 78 -53.13 -7.68 38.17
N GLU A 79 -52.83 -8.32 37.06
CA GLU A 79 -53.83 -8.91 36.15
C GLU A 79 -54.71 -9.92 36.91
N ARG A 80 -54.09 -10.77 37.72
CA ARG A 80 -54.81 -11.76 38.52
C ARG A 80 -55.71 -11.09 39.54
N ARG A 81 -55.18 -10.14 40.33
CA ARG A 81 -55.93 -9.43 41.39
C ARG A 81 -57.09 -8.63 40.82
N GLU A 82 -56.87 -7.92 39.72
CA GLU A 82 -57.87 -7.09 39.09
C GLU A 82 -58.99 -7.96 38.39
N ARG A 83 -58.63 -9.13 37.86
CA ARG A 83 -59.63 -10.09 37.35
C ARG A 83 -60.51 -10.61 38.49
N GLU A 84 -59.94 -10.96 39.61
CA GLU A 84 -60.66 -11.47 40.77
C GLU A 84 -61.54 -10.39 41.34
N ALA A 85 -61.07 -9.15 41.51
CA ALA A 85 -61.81 -8.02 42.08
C ALA A 85 -62.97 -7.55 41.20
N THR A 86 -62.76 -7.53 39.87
CA THR A 86 -63.77 -7.01 38.91
C THR A 86 -64.69 -8.05 38.33
N GLY A 87 -64.31 -9.35 38.39
CA GLY A 87 -65.03 -10.43 37.72
C GLY A 87 -64.98 -10.34 36.18
N LEU A 88 -64.05 -9.61 35.60
CA LEU A 88 -63.88 -9.40 34.15
C LEU A 88 -62.92 -10.44 33.57
N SER A 89 -63.41 -11.50 33.02
CA SER A 89 -62.60 -12.62 32.46
C SER A 89 -61.71 -12.22 31.27
N THR A 90 -62.03 -11.15 30.57
CA THR A 90 -61.29 -10.66 29.40
C THR A 90 -60.24 -9.62 29.73
N LEU A 91 -60.11 -9.24 31.00
CA LEU A 91 -59.12 -8.25 31.48
C LEU A 91 -57.73 -8.77 31.21
N LYS A 92 -56.88 -7.94 30.61
CA LYS A 92 -55.47 -8.19 30.42
C LYS A 92 -54.65 -6.94 30.79
N VAL A 93 -53.52 -7.15 31.39
CA VAL A 93 -52.56 -6.05 31.63
C VAL A 93 -51.46 -6.15 30.59
N GLY A 94 -51.07 -5.00 29.99
CA GLY A 94 -50.08 -4.95 28.96
C GLY A 94 -49.28 -3.65 28.98
N TYR A 95 -48.22 -3.63 28.15
CA TYR A 95 -47.36 -2.49 27.95
C TYR A 95 -47.29 -2.10 26.46
N ASN A 96 -47.30 -0.81 26.17
CA ASN A 96 -47.10 -0.27 24.85
C ASN A 96 -46.10 0.90 24.92
N ARG A 97 -45.14 0.93 23.99
CA ARG A 97 -44.09 1.98 23.96
C ARG A 97 -44.63 3.41 23.88
N VAL A 98 -45.78 3.61 23.27
CA VAL A 98 -46.38 4.95 23.06
C VAL A 98 -47.29 5.33 24.25
N HIS A 99 -48.01 4.36 24.79
CA HIS A 99 -49.07 4.62 25.79
C HIS A 99 -48.72 4.07 27.17
N GLY A 100 -47.54 3.47 27.37
CA GLY A 100 -47.14 2.90 28.66
C GLY A 100 -47.94 1.64 29.08
N TYR A 101 -48.10 1.42 30.37
CA TYR A 101 -48.85 0.30 30.93
C TYR A 101 -50.36 0.56 30.88
N TYR A 102 -51.15 -0.49 30.62
CA TYR A 102 -52.59 -0.38 30.52
C TYR A 102 -53.27 -1.70 30.94
N ILE A 103 -54.51 -1.57 31.41
CA ILE A 103 -55.47 -2.65 31.57
C ILE A 103 -56.39 -2.59 30.34
N GLU A 104 -56.46 -3.71 29.61
CA GLU A 104 -57.29 -3.85 28.45
C GLU A 104 -58.55 -4.69 28.77
N ILE A 105 -59.72 -4.16 28.46
CA ILE A 105 -61.03 -4.76 28.66
C ILE A 105 -61.76 -4.81 27.36
N SER A 106 -62.52 -5.88 27.04
CA SER A 106 -63.34 -5.97 25.84
C SER A 106 -64.42 -4.87 25.88
N ARG A 107 -64.73 -4.26 24.74
CA ARG A 107 -65.70 -3.20 24.63
C ARG A 107 -67.10 -3.61 25.13
N GLN A 108 -67.41 -4.89 25.05
CA GLN A 108 -68.69 -5.42 25.57
C GLN A 108 -68.77 -5.40 27.10
N GLN A 109 -67.64 -5.36 27.81
CA GLN A 109 -67.54 -5.35 29.24
C GLN A 109 -67.02 -4.03 29.83
N SER A 110 -66.74 -3.03 28.98
CA SER A 110 -66.14 -1.75 29.41
C SER A 110 -67.03 -0.97 30.36
N ASP A 111 -68.34 -1.07 30.26
CA ASP A 111 -69.29 -0.42 31.17
C ASP A 111 -69.27 -0.98 32.57
N ARG A 112 -68.64 -2.14 32.76
CA ARG A 112 -68.46 -2.77 34.06
C ARG A 112 -67.14 -2.42 34.74
N ALA A 113 -66.31 -1.60 34.06
CA ALA A 113 -65.07 -1.15 34.66
C ALA A 113 -65.32 -0.32 35.88
N PRO A 114 -64.59 -0.51 37.01
CA PRO A 114 -64.72 0.29 38.22
C PRO A 114 -64.48 1.78 37.97
N ASP A 115 -65.11 2.66 38.73
CA ASP A 115 -64.94 4.11 38.64
C ASP A 115 -63.49 4.60 38.82
N ALA A 116 -62.68 3.82 39.52
CA ALA A 116 -61.27 4.09 39.69
C ALA A 116 -60.42 3.90 38.40
N TYR A 117 -60.94 3.29 37.36
CA TYR A 117 -60.27 3.04 36.10
C TYR A 117 -60.38 4.28 35.23
N GLN A 118 -59.26 4.94 34.99
CA GLN A 118 -59.18 6.07 34.07
C GLN A 118 -58.98 5.58 32.65
N ARG A 119 -59.92 5.95 31.73
CA ARG A 119 -59.82 5.58 30.31
C ARG A 119 -58.62 6.25 29.67
N ARG A 120 -57.73 5.45 29.04
CA ARG A 120 -56.51 5.90 28.38
C ARG A 120 -56.65 5.91 26.85
N GLN A 121 -57.31 4.86 26.30
CA GLN A 121 -57.50 4.71 24.88
C GLN A 121 -58.73 3.85 24.55
N THR A 122 -59.46 4.27 23.50
CA THR A 122 -60.57 3.47 22.93
C THR A 122 -60.13 2.93 21.58
N LEU A 123 -60.21 1.61 21.41
CA LEU A 123 -59.91 0.87 20.18
C LEU A 123 -61.21 0.21 19.64
N LYS A 124 -61.16 -0.39 18.45
CA LYS A 124 -62.30 -0.96 17.77
C LYS A 124 -63.04 -2.00 18.62
N ASN A 125 -62.32 -2.87 19.30
CA ASN A 125 -62.89 -4.06 20.01
C ASN A 125 -62.59 -4.02 21.51
N VAL A 126 -61.71 -3.16 21.99
CA VAL A 126 -61.26 -3.12 23.38
C VAL A 126 -61.09 -1.67 23.85
N GLU A 127 -61.18 -1.47 25.13
CA GLU A 127 -60.85 -0.18 25.80
C GLU A 127 -59.69 -0.41 26.74
N ARG A 128 -58.82 0.61 26.84
CA ARG A 128 -57.65 0.60 27.67
C ARG A 128 -57.79 1.60 28.80
N PHE A 129 -57.47 1.12 29.99
CA PHE A 129 -57.59 1.89 31.20
C PHE A 129 -56.25 1.90 31.97
N ILE A 130 -56.08 2.82 32.89
CA ILE A 130 -55.03 2.86 33.87
C ILE A 130 -55.62 3.04 35.26
N THR A 131 -55.07 2.34 36.22
CA THR A 131 -55.40 2.53 37.65
C THR A 131 -54.35 3.42 38.34
N PRO A 132 -54.63 4.06 39.44
CA PRO A 132 -53.63 4.80 40.22
C PRO A 132 -52.45 3.95 40.62
N GLU A 133 -52.68 2.66 40.99
CA GLU A 133 -51.64 1.70 41.30
C GLU A 133 -50.74 1.42 40.11
N LEU A 134 -51.32 1.14 38.95
CA LEU A 134 -50.55 0.84 37.73
C LEU A 134 -49.79 2.07 37.25
N LYS A 135 -50.30 3.29 37.47
CA LYS A 135 -49.61 4.53 37.16
C LYS A 135 -48.41 4.76 38.09
N LEU A 136 -48.54 4.53 39.38
CA LEU A 136 -47.43 4.60 40.32
C LEU A 136 -46.32 3.59 39.98
N PHE A 137 -46.73 2.39 39.57
CA PHE A 137 -45.78 1.40 39.11
C PHE A 137 -45.09 1.82 37.79
N GLU A 138 -45.86 2.37 36.80
CA GLU A 138 -45.31 2.90 35.56
C GLU A 138 -44.24 3.95 35.81
N ASP A 139 -44.53 4.93 36.67
CA ASP A 139 -43.60 5.99 37.02
C ASP A 139 -42.34 5.46 37.72
N LYS A 140 -42.49 4.48 38.59
CA LYS A 140 -41.37 3.82 39.26
C LYS A 140 -40.53 2.99 38.29
N ALA A 141 -41.13 2.20 37.42
CA ALA A 141 -40.41 1.34 36.47
C ALA A 141 -39.66 2.12 35.41
N LEU A 142 -40.29 3.15 34.83
CA LEU A 142 -39.67 4.04 33.83
C LEU A 142 -38.54 4.87 34.46
N SER A 143 -38.75 5.40 35.66
CA SER A 143 -37.72 6.11 36.44
C SER A 143 -36.52 5.21 36.73
N SER A 144 -36.78 3.97 37.23
CA SER A 144 -35.71 3.01 37.52
C SER A 144 -34.91 2.61 36.31
N ARG A 145 -35.56 2.39 35.14
CA ARG A 145 -34.88 2.10 33.91
C ARG A 145 -33.97 3.25 33.42
N SER A 146 -34.47 4.48 33.51
CA SER A 146 -33.68 5.67 33.13
C SER A 146 -32.51 5.86 34.11
N ARG A 147 -32.70 5.65 35.40
CA ARG A 147 -31.66 5.72 36.42
C ARG A 147 -30.63 4.58 36.27
N ALA A 148 -31.09 3.36 35.97
CA ALA A 148 -30.19 2.23 35.69
C ALA A 148 -29.26 2.54 34.52
N LEU A 149 -29.79 3.06 33.42
CA LEU A 149 -28.97 3.44 32.27
C LEU A 149 -27.98 4.58 32.59
N ALA A 150 -28.39 5.57 33.36
CA ALA A 150 -27.51 6.67 33.77
C ALA A 150 -26.41 6.15 34.70
N ARG A 151 -26.76 5.26 35.69
CA ARG A 151 -25.79 4.62 36.59
C ARG A 151 -24.80 3.75 35.80
N GLU A 152 -25.28 2.95 34.86
CA GLU A 152 -24.43 2.09 34.04
C GLU A 152 -23.44 2.90 33.19
N LYS A 153 -23.87 4.00 32.58
CA LYS A 153 -22.99 4.91 31.87
C LYS A 153 -21.92 5.51 32.76
N TYR A 154 -22.29 5.98 33.90
CA TYR A 154 -21.35 6.54 34.88
C TYR A 154 -20.28 5.51 35.29
N LEU A 155 -20.69 4.28 35.63
CA LEU A 155 -19.77 3.21 35.99
C LEU A 155 -18.86 2.80 34.81
N TYR A 156 -19.41 2.79 33.62
CA TYR A 156 -18.64 2.53 32.39
C TYR A 156 -17.58 3.61 32.16
N GLU A 157 -17.91 4.88 32.34
CA GLU A 157 -16.97 6.00 32.23
C GLU A 157 -15.83 5.84 33.24
N GLN A 158 -16.15 5.49 34.51
CA GLN A 158 -15.14 5.19 35.53
C GLN A 158 -14.25 4.01 35.13
N LEU A 159 -14.83 2.97 34.53
CA LEU A 159 -14.07 1.82 34.03
C LEU A 159 -13.10 2.22 32.91
N VAL A 160 -13.54 3.04 31.99
CA VAL A 160 -12.69 3.59 30.90
C VAL A 160 -11.58 4.45 31.48
N ASP A 161 -11.88 5.33 32.44
CA ASP A 161 -10.87 6.16 33.11
C ASP A 161 -9.83 5.31 33.83
N ARG A 162 -10.25 4.19 34.47
CA ARG A 162 -9.31 3.27 35.10
C ARG A 162 -8.41 2.56 34.10
N VAL A 163 -8.95 2.10 32.98
CA VAL A 163 -8.16 1.52 31.87
C VAL A 163 -7.19 2.55 31.29
N ALA A 164 -7.63 3.80 31.16
CA ALA A 164 -6.81 4.88 30.63
C ALA A 164 -5.57 5.20 31.51
N GLN A 165 -5.59 4.90 32.79
CA GLN A 165 -4.40 5.05 33.66
C GLN A 165 -3.24 4.15 33.23
N ASP A 166 -3.54 2.99 32.65
CA ASP A 166 -2.55 2.04 32.16
C ASP A 166 -2.29 2.16 30.64
N LEU A 167 -2.81 3.22 30.00
CA LEU A 167 -2.80 3.37 28.53
C LEU A 167 -1.42 3.25 27.91
N LEU A 168 -0.41 3.89 28.46
CA LEU A 168 0.96 3.84 27.94
C LEU A 168 1.55 2.42 28.01
N LEU A 169 1.27 1.69 29.09
CA LEU A 169 1.71 0.31 29.23
C LEU A 169 0.99 -0.60 28.23
N LEU A 170 -0.32 -0.42 28.08
CA LEU A 170 -1.12 -1.16 27.09
C LEU A 170 -0.67 -0.88 25.65
N GLN A 171 -0.31 0.35 25.33
CA GLN A 171 0.27 0.71 24.02
C GLN A 171 1.63 0.06 23.80
N GLY A 172 2.49 0.02 24.83
CA GLY A 172 3.76 -0.72 24.78
C GLY A 172 3.55 -2.21 24.50
N THR A 173 2.64 -2.84 25.23
CA THR A 173 2.25 -4.25 24.99
C THR A 173 1.72 -4.46 23.58
N ALA A 174 0.83 -3.59 23.10
CA ALA A 174 0.28 -3.69 21.74
C ALA A 174 1.40 -3.59 20.69
N SER A 175 2.34 -2.65 20.85
CA SER A 175 3.50 -2.52 19.96
C SER A 175 4.38 -3.77 19.97
N ALA A 176 4.66 -4.33 21.16
CA ALA A 176 5.46 -5.55 21.26
C ALA A 176 4.77 -6.77 20.62
N ILE A 177 3.45 -6.87 20.74
CA ILE A 177 2.67 -7.93 20.06
C ILE A 177 2.71 -7.73 18.54
N CYS A 178 2.58 -6.51 18.04
CA CYS A 178 2.70 -6.23 16.61
C CYS A 178 4.09 -6.62 16.07
N ASP A 179 5.16 -6.27 16.77
CA ASP A 179 6.51 -6.70 16.39
C ASP A 179 6.66 -8.23 16.37
N LEU A 180 6.09 -8.90 17.38
CA LEU A 180 6.12 -10.36 17.46
C LEU A 180 5.34 -11.01 16.33
N ASP A 181 4.16 -10.49 15.98
CA ASP A 181 3.34 -10.98 14.87
C ASP A 181 4.07 -10.86 13.53
N VAL A 182 4.71 -9.71 13.28
CA VAL A 182 5.54 -9.50 12.07
C VAL A 182 6.71 -10.48 12.04
N LEU A 183 7.43 -10.67 13.15
CA LEU A 183 8.55 -11.61 13.21
C LEU A 183 8.12 -13.05 13.00
N ALA A 184 6.97 -13.45 13.56
CA ALA A 184 6.39 -14.78 13.36
C ALA A 184 5.98 -14.99 11.90
N CYS A 185 5.33 -14.01 11.29
CA CYS A 185 4.96 -14.02 9.86
C CYS A 185 6.21 -14.15 8.96
N PHE A 186 7.25 -13.36 9.22
CA PHE A 186 8.48 -13.43 8.45
C PHE A 186 9.18 -14.79 8.60
N ALA A 187 9.20 -15.36 9.80
CA ALA A 187 9.79 -16.66 10.04
C ALA A 187 9.03 -17.79 9.31
N GLU A 188 7.70 -17.79 9.41
CA GLU A 188 6.84 -18.74 8.70
C GLU A 188 7.00 -18.64 7.18
N ARG A 189 7.01 -17.42 6.63
CA ARG A 189 7.21 -17.19 5.19
C ARG A 189 8.61 -17.55 4.74
N ALA A 190 9.62 -17.32 5.57
CA ALA A 190 11.01 -17.70 5.25
C ALA A 190 11.15 -19.21 5.07
N ASP A 191 10.55 -19.99 5.96
CA ASP A 191 10.53 -21.45 5.88
C ASP A 191 9.69 -21.93 4.70
N ALA A 192 8.43 -21.50 4.61
CA ALA A 192 7.48 -21.95 3.58
C ALA A 192 7.92 -21.63 2.15
N LEU A 193 8.61 -20.48 1.93
CA LEU A 193 9.06 -20.02 0.63
C LEU A 193 10.55 -20.21 0.39
N SER A 194 11.25 -20.91 1.28
CA SER A 194 12.70 -21.16 1.20
C SER A 194 13.48 -19.85 0.95
N LEU A 195 13.24 -18.85 1.81
CA LEU A 195 13.94 -17.58 1.75
C LEU A 195 15.27 -17.65 2.48
N SER A 196 16.24 -16.83 2.09
CA SER A 196 17.56 -16.75 2.72
C SER A 196 17.76 -15.41 3.44
N ARG A 197 18.62 -15.42 4.47
CA ARG A 197 18.96 -14.21 5.21
C ARG A 197 19.86 -13.30 4.36
N PRO A 198 19.48 -12.04 4.07
CA PRO A 198 20.35 -11.11 3.37
C PRO A 198 21.46 -10.60 4.28
N ALA A 199 22.60 -10.25 3.68
CA ALA A 199 23.69 -9.53 4.30
C ALA A 199 23.66 -8.06 3.82
N PHE A 200 24.05 -7.12 4.68
CA PHE A 200 24.21 -5.71 4.33
C PHE A 200 25.70 -5.34 4.28
N SER A 201 26.05 -4.46 3.32
CA SER A 201 27.37 -3.94 3.07
C SER A 201 27.37 -2.41 3.09
N ASP A 202 28.48 -1.82 3.53
CA ASP A 202 28.69 -0.37 3.49
C ASP A 202 29.01 0.13 2.07
N SER A 203 29.58 -0.74 1.21
CA SER A 203 29.83 -0.41 -0.19
C SER A 203 28.56 -0.56 -1.03
N ALA A 204 28.39 0.32 -2.01
CA ALA A 204 27.24 0.30 -2.91
C ALA A 204 27.26 -0.96 -3.77
N GLN A 205 26.34 -1.92 -3.46
CA GLN A 205 26.20 -3.14 -4.22
C GLN A 205 24.82 -3.78 -4.09
N LEU A 206 24.46 -4.52 -5.13
CA LEU A 206 23.39 -5.52 -5.15
C LEU A 206 23.99 -6.80 -5.75
N ASP A 207 24.37 -7.74 -4.91
CA ASP A 207 24.85 -9.06 -5.31
C ASP A 207 23.83 -10.09 -4.86
N ILE A 208 23.03 -10.57 -5.81
CA ILE A 208 21.92 -11.50 -5.59
C ILE A 208 22.18 -12.75 -6.42
N VAL A 209 22.28 -13.89 -5.75
CA VAL A 209 22.49 -15.20 -6.38
C VAL A 209 21.15 -15.94 -6.42
N SER A 210 20.79 -16.40 -7.61
CA SER A 210 19.56 -17.15 -7.86
C SER A 210 18.31 -16.44 -7.27
N GLY A 211 18.17 -15.15 -7.56
CA GLY A 211 17.01 -14.38 -7.18
C GLY A 211 15.73 -14.88 -7.85
N ARG A 212 14.60 -14.87 -7.13
CA ARG A 212 13.29 -15.33 -7.57
C ARG A 212 12.24 -14.24 -7.36
N HIS A 213 11.21 -14.20 -8.18
CA HIS A 213 10.12 -13.25 -8.00
C HIS A 213 9.07 -13.85 -7.04
N PRO A 214 8.89 -13.29 -5.82
CA PRO A 214 8.10 -13.94 -4.77
C PRO A 214 6.63 -14.18 -5.14
N VAL A 215 6.06 -13.34 -6.01
CA VAL A 215 4.66 -13.49 -6.46
C VAL A 215 4.57 -14.38 -7.69
N VAL A 216 5.37 -14.12 -8.72
CA VAL A 216 5.29 -14.87 -9.98
C VAL A 216 5.60 -16.36 -9.76
N GLU A 217 6.57 -16.67 -8.92
CA GLU A 217 6.90 -18.05 -8.55
C GLU A 217 5.72 -18.81 -7.95
N GLN A 218 4.86 -18.14 -7.18
CA GLN A 218 3.71 -18.76 -6.51
C GLN A 218 2.47 -18.91 -7.41
N VAL A 219 2.30 -18.01 -8.38
CA VAL A 219 1.11 -18.01 -9.25
C VAL A 219 1.36 -18.65 -10.61
N SER A 220 2.62 -18.84 -11.00
CA SER A 220 2.99 -19.51 -12.25
C SER A 220 2.75 -21.01 -12.12
N GLY A 221 2.08 -21.60 -13.10
CA GLY A 221 1.94 -23.07 -13.20
C GLY A 221 3.22 -23.81 -13.65
N GLN A 222 4.33 -23.10 -13.85
CA GLN A 222 5.61 -23.63 -14.29
C GLN A 222 6.72 -23.25 -13.31
N PRO A 223 7.81 -24.05 -13.22
CA PRO A 223 8.95 -23.72 -12.38
C PRO A 223 9.53 -22.33 -12.74
N PHE A 224 9.78 -21.52 -11.74
CA PHE A 224 10.41 -20.20 -11.92
C PHE A 224 11.90 -20.33 -12.20
N ILE A 225 12.40 -19.61 -13.20
CA ILE A 225 13.83 -19.58 -13.51
C ILE A 225 14.49 -18.46 -12.70
N ALA A 226 15.32 -18.87 -11.75
CA ALA A 226 16.06 -17.96 -10.89
C ALA A 226 17.20 -17.26 -11.64
N ASN A 227 17.46 -15.99 -11.33
CA ASN A 227 18.47 -15.18 -12.01
C ASN A 227 19.43 -14.50 -11.04
N ASN A 228 20.69 -14.38 -11.45
CA ASN A 228 21.69 -13.63 -10.71
C ASN A 228 21.61 -12.14 -11.05
N THR A 229 22.04 -11.31 -10.10
CA THR A 229 22.15 -9.85 -10.27
C THR A 229 23.42 -9.38 -9.61
N LEU A 230 24.25 -8.66 -10.36
CA LEU A 230 25.43 -7.99 -9.83
C LEU A 230 25.43 -6.52 -10.26
N LEU A 231 25.26 -5.62 -9.31
CA LEU A 231 25.55 -4.20 -9.41
C LEU A 231 26.51 -3.82 -8.29
N ASN A 232 27.48 -2.96 -8.58
CA ASN A 232 28.48 -2.50 -7.62
C ASN A 232 29.06 -1.14 -8.03
N GLU A 233 30.14 -0.68 -7.42
CA GLU A 233 30.74 0.62 -7.71
C GLU A 233 31.26 0.77 -9.16
N SER A 234 31.74 -0.32 -9.76
CA SER A 234 32.21 -0.33 -11.15
C SER A 234 31.15 -0.76 -12.17
N ARG A 235 30.02 -1.27 -11.70
CA ARG A 235 28.90 -1.76 -12.53
C ARG A 235 27.60 -1.18 -11.99
N ARG A 236 27.32 0.09 -12.33
CA ARG A 236 26.20 0.85 -11.81
C ARG A 236 24.89 0.62 -12.55
N MET A 237 24.96 0.20 -13.81
CA MET A 237 23.79 0.05 -14.65
C MET A 237 23.81 -1.25 -15.44
N LEU A 238 22.68 -1.95 -15.42
CA LEU A 238 22.37 -3.04 -16.34
C LEU A 238 21.47 -2.53 -17.45
N LEU A 239 21.99 -2.52 -18.70
CA LEU A 239 21.18 -2.29 -19.90
C LEU A 239 20.58 -3.64 -20.30
N ILE A 240 19.26 -3.76 -20.14
CA ILE A 240 18.55 -5.03 -20.26
C ILE A 240 17.83 -5.07 -21.60
N THR A 241 18.25 -5.98 -22.48
CA THR A 241 17.64 -6.20 -23.79
C THR A 241 16.94 -7.56 -23.87
N GLY A 242 16.24 -7.83 -24.95
CA GLY A 242 15.54 -9.09 -25.18
C GLY A 242 14.06 -8.91 -25.51
N PRO A 243 13.35 -10.00 -25.85
CA PRO A 243 11.96 -9.97 -26.28
C PRO A 243 10.99 -9.50 -25.20
N ASN A 244 9.82 -8.98 -25.59
CA ASN A 244 8.81 -8.45 -24.65
C ASN A 244 8.29 -9.50 -23.67
N MET A 245 8.16 -10.75 -24.10
CA MET A 245 7.71 -11.85 -23.24
C MET A 245 8.85 -12.57 -22.52
N GLY A 246 10.10 -12.12 -22.69
CA GLY A 246 11.29 -12.72 -22.09
C GLY A 246 11.38 -12.57 -20.57
N GLY A 247 10.64 -11.62 -19.95
CA GLY A 247 10.63 -11.42 -18.51
C GLY A 247 11.46 -10.23 -18.01
N LYS A 248 11.83 -9.24 -18.86
CA LYS A 248 12.62 -8.05 -18.46
C LYS A 248 12.02 -7.34 -17.24
N SER A 249 10.74 -6.97 -17.31
CA SER A 249 10.05 -6.28 -16.23
C SER A 249 9.90 -7.16 -14.97
N THR A 250 9.74 -8.47 -15.14
CA THR A 250 9.70 -9.45 -14.03
C THR A 250 11.05 -9.48 -13.31
N TYR A 251 12.15 -9.55 -14.05
CA TYR A 251 13.50 -9.52 -13.50
C TYR A 251 13.80 -8.23 -12.74
N MET A 252 13.43 -7.06 -13.27
CA MET A 252 13.62 -5.80 -12.57
C MET A 252 12.79 -5.73 -11.28
N ARG A 253 11.51 -6.09 -11.34
CA ARG A 253 10.62 -6.10 -10.17
C ARG A 253 11.08 -7.08 -9.10
N GLN A 254 11.55 -8.26 -9.49
CA GLN A 254 12.17 -9.24 -8.60
C GLN A 254 13.26 -8.60 -7.73
N ASN A 255 14.20 -7.89 -8.35
CA ASN A 255 15.32 -7.27 -7.64
C ASN A 255 14.84 -6.14 -6.72
N ALA A 256 13.90 -5.31 -7.15
CA ALA A 256 13.31 -4.28 -6.31
C ALA A 256 12.58 -4.88 -5.09
N LEU A 257 11.85 -5.97 -5.26
CA LEU A 257 11.16 -6.66 -4.17
C LEU A 257 12.14 -7.33 -3.19
N ILE A 258 13.24 -7.90 -3.67
CA ILE A 258 14.31 -8.44 -2.83
C ILE A 258 14.92 -7.34 -1.96
N VAL A 259 15.23 -6.18 -2.56
CA VAL A 259 15.75 -5.02 -1.82
C VAL A 259 14.71 -4.53 -0.79
N LEU A 260 13.45 -4.39 -1.16
CA LEU A 260 12.38 -3.95 -0.28
C LEU A 260 12.22 -4.89 0.92
N LEU A 261 12.11 -6.20 0.68
CA LEU A 261 11.96 -7.21 1.72
C LEU A 261 13.16 -7.19 2.70
N ALA A 262 14.38 -7.12 2.17
CA ALA A 262 15.58 -7.02 3.01
C ALA A 262 15.55 -5.79 3.94
N HIS A 263 15.15 -4.62 3.42
CA HIS A 263 15.07 -3.38 4.21
C HIS A 263 13.89 -3.39 5.22
N CYS A 264 12.87 -4.22 5.01
CA CYS A 264 11.84 -4.49 6.01
C CYS A 264 12.29 -5.47 7.11
N GLY A 265 13.49 -6.06 7.00
CA GLY A 265 13.99 -7.06 7.95
C GLY A 265 13.57 -8.49 7.64
N ALA A 266 12.91 -8.74 6.51
CA ALA A 266 12.53 -10.07 6.07
C ALA A 266 13.71 -10.81 5.41
N PHE A 267 13.63 -12.14 5.37
CA PHE A 267 14.45 -12.94 4.48
C PHE A 267 13.99 -12.75 3.02
N VAL A 268 14.86 -13.07 2.07
CA VAL A 268 14.66 -12.76 0.65
C VAL A 268 14.62 -14.00 -0.23
N PRO A 269 13.86 -14.00 -1.33
CA PRO A 269 13.76 -15.10 -2.28
C PRO A 269 15.02 -15.19 -3.18
N ALA A 270 16.11 -15.62 -2.61
CA ALA A 270 17.40 -15.83 -3.29
C ALA A 270 18.18 -16.92 -2.57
N THR A 271 19.20 -17.49 -3.20
CA THR A 271 20.13 -18.40 -2.52
C THR A 271 21.04 -17.62 -1.56
N SER A 272 21.49 -16.43 -1.99
CA SER A 272 22.18 -15.46 -1.15
C SER A 272 21.94 -14.05 -1.69
N ALA A 273 21.98 -13.05 -0.81
CA ALA A 273 21.92 -11.64 -1.19
C ALA A 273 22.83 -10.82 -0.29
N THR A 274 23.68 -10.00 -0.91
CA THR A 274 24.47 -8.97 -0.23
C THR A 274 24.08 -7.61 -0.83
N LEU A 275 23.54 -6.72 -0.01
CA LEU A 275 22.93 -5.49 -0.43
C LEU A 275 23.55 -4.32 0.31
N SER A 276 23.67 -3.16 -0.34
CA SER A 276 23.95 -1.90 0.36
C SER A 276 22.67 -1.34 0.98
N MET A 277 22.83 -0.42 1.92
CA MET A 277 21.70 0.36 2.43
C MET A 277 21.18 1.28 1.33
N VAL A 278 19.96 1.01 0.88
CA VAL A 278 19.26 1.75 -0.18
C VAL A 278 18.36 2.80 0.46
N ASP A 279 18.44 4.04 0.00
CA ASP A 279 17.62 5.15 0.50
C ASP A 279 16.22 5.17 -0.15
N ARG A 280 16.15 4.90 -1.46
CA ARG A 280 14.90 4.92 -2.24
C ARG A 280 14.92 3.90 -3.38
N ILE A 281 13.75 3.41 -3.71
CA ILE A 281 13.51 2.62 -4.92
C ILE A 281 12.63 3.48 -5.83
N PHE A 282 13.16 3.83 -7.00
CA PHE A 282 12.42 4.54 -8.04
C PHE A 282 12.02 3.58 -9.15
N THR A 283 10.80 3.69 -9.62
CA THR A 283 10.30 2.85 -10.69
C THR A 283 9.64 3.70 -11.77
N ARG A 284 10.00 3.42 -13.02
CA ARG A 284 9.29 3.83 -14.22
C ARG A 284 9.00 2.55 -15.01
N ILE A 285 7.90 1.87 -14.68
CA ILE A 285 7.51 0.57 -15.25
C ILE A 285 6.05 0.64 -15.68
N GLY A 286 5.82 0.51 -16.99
CA GLY A 286 4.50 0.53 -17.60
C GLY A 286 3.91 1.93 -17.74
N SER A 287 3.01 2.11 -18.69
CA SER A 287 2.15 3.29 -18.80
C SER A 287 0.75 2.88 -18.37
N SER A 288 0.24 3.40 -17.27
CA SER A 288 -1.20 3.49 -17.08
C SER A 288 -1.68 4.74 -17.80
N ASP A 289 -2.63 4.58 -18.70
CA ASP A 289 -3.35 5.73 -19.27
C ASP A 289 -4.10 6.40 -18.12
N ASP A 290 -3.59 7.49 -17.62
CA ASP A 290 -4.33 8.35 -16.70
C ASP A 290 -5.28 9.25 -17.50
N LEU A 291 -6.35 8.64 -18.00
CA LEU A 291 -7.41 9.34 -18.73
C LEU A 291 -8.10 10.40 -17.86
N ALA A 292 -7.97 10.32 -16.54
CA ALA A 292 -8.60 11.24 -15.61
C ALA A 292 -7.86 12.58 -15.52
N SER A 293 -6.53 12.60 -15.70
CA SER A 293 -5.72 13.83 -15.65
C SER A 293 -5.60 14.55 -16.99
N GLY A 294 -6.02 13.94 -18.09
CA GLY A 294 -5.90 14.52 -19.45
C GLY A 294 -4.46 14.66 -19.96
N LEU A 295 -3.47 14.08 -19.27
CA LEU A 295 -2.07 14.08 -19.66
C LEU A 295 -1.81 12.96 -20.67
N SER A 296 -0.97 13.22 -21.70
CA SER A 296 -0.52 12.16 -22.57
C SER A 296 0.39 11.18 -21.82
N THR A 297 0.37 9.89 -22.19
CA THR A 297 1.25 8.85 -21.64
C THR A 297 2.72 9.26 -21.65
N PHE A 298 3.13 9.97 -22.70
CA PHE A 298 4.50 10.50 -22.81
C PHE A 298 4.79 11.60 -21.77
N MET A 299 3.83 12.47 -21.47
CA MET A 299 4.01 13.51 -20.44
C MET A 299 4.13 12.89 -19.04
N VAL A 300 3.33 11.88 -18.72
CA VAL A 300 3.43 11.13 -17.47
C VAL A 300 4.81 10.48 -17.38
N GLU A 301 5.24 9.80 -18.44
CA GLU A 301 6.57 9.19 -18.54
C GLU A 301 7.69 10.18 -18.27
N MET A 302 7.64 11.35 -18.89
CA MET A 302 8.67 12.39 -18.73
C MET A 302 8.64 13.00 -17.32
N THR A 303 7.47 13.14 -16.71
CA THR A 303 7.35 13.63 -15.33
C THR A 303 7.97 12.64 -14.34
N GLU A 304 7.71 11.34 -14.50
CA GLU A 304 8.33 10.30 -13.68
C GLU A 304 9.84 10.24 -13.88
N THR A 305 10.31 10.31 -15.13
CA THR A 305 11.73 10.33 -15.47
C THR A 305 12.42 11.55 -14.87
N ALA A 306 11.80 12.73 -14.95
CA ALA A 306 12.32 13.95 -14.35
C ALA A 306 12.41 13.83 -12.81
N ASN A 307 11.36 13.28 -12.17
CA ASN A 307 11.36 13.03 -10.74
C ASN A 307 12.53 12.12 -10.31
N ILE A 308 12.79 11.06 -11.06
CA ILE A 308 13.92 10.15 -10.81
C ILE A 308 15.24 10.89 -10.95
N LEU A 309 15.47 11.59 -12.06
CA LEU A 309 16.71 12.30 -12.34
C LEU A 309 17.03 13.43 -11.34
N HIS A 310 16.00 14.01 -10.72
CA HIS A 310 16.19 15.07 -9.71
C HIS A 310 16.38 14.53 -8.28
N ASN A 311 15.80 13.38 -7.94
CA ASN A 311 15.72 12.92 -6.55
C ASN A 311 16.52 11.64 -6.28
N ALA A 312 16.95 10.89 -7.29
CA ALA A 312 17.78 9.71 -7.09
C ALA A 312 19.21 10.10 -6.65
N THR A 313 19.80 9.27 -5.81
CA THR A 313 21.15 9.39 -5.27
C THR A 313 21.99 8.18 -5.69
N ASP A 314 23.26 8.18 -5.33
CA ASP A 314 24.18 7.04 -5.52
C ASP A 314 23.83 5.81 -4.67
N ARG A 315 22.91 5.95 -3.71
CA ARG A 315 22.34 4.89 -2.88
C ARG A 315 20.96 4.43 -3.33
N SER A 316 20.39 5.05 -4.35
CA SER A 316 19.06 4.69 -4.86
C SER A 316 19.14 3.49 -5.80
N VAL A 317 18.05 2.71 -5.80
CA VAL A 317 17.79 1.70 -6.84
C VAL A 317 16.79 2.26 -7.82
N VAL A 318 17.10 2.21 -9.12
CA VAL A 318 16.29 2.80 -10.19
C VAL A 318 15.90 1.71 -11.20
N LEU A 319 14.62 1.61 -11.51
CA LEU A 319 14.05 0.73 -12.51
C LEU A 319 13.44 1.57 -13.63
N MET A 320 14.03 1.51 -14.81
CA MET A 320 13.57 2.22 -16.02
C MET A 320 13.15 1.19 -17.07
N ASP A 321 11.86 1.16 -17.41
CA ASP A 321 11.33 0.23 -18.41
C ASP A 321 10.83 0.99 -19.64
N GLU A 322 11.54 0.80 -20.74
CA GLU A 322 11.15 1.26 -22.10
C GLU A 322 10.92 2.79 -22.20
N VAL A 323 11.84 3.58 -21.67
CA VAL A 323 11.79 5.05 -21.75
C VAL A 323 11.89 5.54 -23.20
N GLY A 324 11.04 6.52 -23.57
CA GLY A 324 11.02 7.18 -24.88
C GLY A 324 10.05 6.57 -25.89
N ARG A 325 9.19 5.61 -25.52
CA ARG A 325 8.22 4.98 -26.43
C ARG A 325 7.07 5.90 -26.88
N GLY A 326 6.74 6.89 -26.10
CA GLY A 326 5.56 7.75 -26.33
C GLY A 326 5.75 8.87 -27.35
N THR A 327 6.90 8.92 -28.06
CA THR A 327 7.24 9.98 -29.02
C THR A 327 7.89 9.42 -30.30
N SER A 328 8.45 10.28 -31.15
CA SER A 328 9.17 9.84 -32.36
C SER A 328 10.39 8.99 -31.98
N THR A 329 10.77 8.03 -32.81
CA THR A 329 11.85 7.09 -32.52
C THR A 329 13.17 7.79 -32.15
N PHE A 330 13.55 8.85 -32.90
CA PHE A 330 14.81 9.57 -32.66
C PHE A 330 14.76 10.42 -31.38
N ASP A 331 13.64 11.09 -31.10
CA ASP A 331 13.48 11.86 -29.87
C ASP A 331 13.50 10.92 -28.64
N GLY A 332 12.76 9.81 -28.73
CA GLY A 332 12.72 8.80 -27.67
C GLY A 332 14.09 8.19 -27.41
N LEU A 333 14.82 7.80 -28.46
CA LEU A 333 16.18 7.30 -28.36
C LEU A 333 17.12 8.32 -27.69
N SER A 334 17.07 9.58 -28.12
CA SER A 334 17.92 10.65 -27.60
C SER A 334 17.68 10.90 -26.11
N ILE A 335 16.40 10.90 -25.67
CA ILE A 335 16.02 11.05 -24.27
C ILE A 335 16.49 9.84 -23.44
N ALA A 336 16.25 8.62 -23.94
CA ALA A 336 16.65 7.41 -23.25
C ALA A 336 18.17 7.32 -23.08
N TRP A 337 18.93 7.69 -24.13
CA TRP A 337 20.40 7.78 -24.08
C TRP A 337 20.87 8.77 -23.01
N ALA A 338 20.37 10.00 -23.05
CA ALA A 338 20.76 11.05 -22.09
C ALA A 338 20.38 10.67 -20.65
N ALA A 339 19.20 10.05 -20.44
CA ALA A 339 18.77 9.58 -19.12
C ALA A 339 19.67 8.45 -18.59
N ALA A 340 20.03 7.49 -19.44
CA ALA A 340 20.94 6.40 -19.07
C ALA A 340 22.31 6.92 -18.66
N VAL A 341 22.92 7.83 -19.44
CA VAL A 341 24.20 8.45 -19.13
C VAL A 341 24.12 9.26 -17.82
N ALA A 342 23.06 10.06 -17.64
CA ALA A 342 22.88 10.86 -16.42
C ALA A 342 22.73 9.97 -15.17
N LEU A 343 21.98 8.88 -15.23
CA LEU A 343 21.79 7.95 -14.10
C LEU A 343 23.09 7.20 -13.74
N SER A 344 23.86 6.80 -14.73
CA SER A 344 25.06 6.02 -14.52
C SER A 344 26.26 6.86 -14.07
N GLU A 345 26.46 8.06 -14.64
CA GLU A 345 27.68 8.86 -14.41
C GLU A 345 27.49 10.00 -13.41
N ARG A 346 26.39 10.73 -13.53
CA ARG A 346 26.14 11.89 -12.66
C ARG A 346 25.48 11.48 -11.33
N VAL A 347 24.37 10.73 -11.41
CA VAL A 347 23.61 10.26 -10.23
C VAL A 347 24.33 9.08 -9.58
N ARG A 348 24.86 8.18 -10.40
CA ARG A 348 25.52 6.92 -10.01
C ARG A 348 24.59 5.97 -9.25
N ALA A 349 23.30 6.00 -9.51
CA ALA A 349 22.32 5.10 -8.93
C ALA A 349 22.53 3.66 -9.43
N LEU A 350 22.15 2.66 -8.62
CA LEU A 350 22.11 1.26 -9.00
C LEU A 350 20.89 1.04 -9.91
N THR A 351 21.13 0.95 -11.23
CA THR A 351 20.08 1.11 -12.24
C THR A 351 19.86 -0.15 -13.07
N PHE A 352 18.60 -0.54 -13.20
CA PHE A 352 18.10 -1.51 -14.17
C PHE A 352 17.41 -0.72 -15.28
N PHE A 353 17.95 -0.77 -16.50
CA PHE A 353 17.46 -0.01 -17.63
C PHE A 353 17.05 -0.97 -18.76
N ALA A 354 15.76 -1.31 -18.85
CA ALA A 354 15.24 -2.12 -19.94
C ALA A 354 14.89 -1.26 -21.15
N THR A 355 15.28 -1.70 -22.33
CA THR A 355 15.10 -0.94 -23.56
C THR A 355 14.88 -1.83 -24.78
N HIS A 356 14.17 -1.28 -25.76
CA HIS A 356 14.09 -1.82 -27.13
C HIS A 356 14.98 -1.08 -28.13
N TYR A 357 15.60 0.02 -27.71
CA TYR A 357 16.56 0.73 -28.54
C TYR A 357 17.89 -0.03 -28.54
N PHE A 358 18.17 -0.68 -29.65
CA PHE A 358 19.38 -1.48 -29.79
C PHE A 358 20.65 -0.60 -29.78
N GLU A 359 20.50 0.64 -30.17
CA GLU A 359 21.56 1.65 -30.20
C GLU A 359 22.15 1.91 -28.81
N LEU A 360 21.34 1.78 -27.73
CA LEU A 360 21.81 1.94 -26.36
C LEU A 360 22.84 0.87 -25.96
N THR A 361 22.85 -0.29 -26.64
CA THR A 361 23.82 -1.35 -26.36
C THR A 361 25.26 -0.97 -26.67
N ALA A 362 25.50 0.13 -27.38
CA ALA A 362 26.84 0.69 -27.60
C ALA A 362 27.36 1.51 -26.41
N LEU A 363 26.49 1.93 -25.46
CA LEU A 363 26.87 2.75 -24.29
C LEU A 363 28.01 2.14 -23.47
N PRO A 364 28.05 0.84 -23.16
CA PRO A 364 29.15 0.24 -22.39
C PRO A 364 30.54 0.35 -23.04
N GLU A 365 30.63 0.57 -24.35
CA GLU A 365 31.90 0.79 -25.05
C GLU A 365 32.57 2.10 -24.62
N SER A 366 31.77 3.11 -24.24
CA SER A 366 32.24 4.44 -23.82
C SER A 366 32.00 4.74 -22.34
N HIS A 367 31.19 3.95 -21.65
CA HIS A 367 30.76 4.14 -20.26
C HIS A 367 30.99 2.88 -19.44
N ALA A 368 32.16 2.75 -18.82
CA ALA A 368 32.62 1.55 -18.13
C ALA A 368 31.72 1.08 -16.95
N SER A 369 30.86 1.98 -16.41
CA SER A 369 29.91 1.67 -15.34
C SER A 369 28.60 1.04 -15.82
N MET A 370 28.42 0.91 -17.14
CA MET A 370 27.28 0.26 -17.76
C MET A 370 27.64 -1.12 -18.29
N VAL A 371 26.74 -2.06 -18.23
CA VAL A 371 26.93 -3.40 -18.77
C VAL A 371 25.65 -3.86 -19.45
N ASN A 372 25.82 -4.45 -20.65
CA ASN A 372 24.72 -5.10 -21.36
C ASN A 372 24.43 -6.46 -20.75
N VAL A 373 23.15 -6.72 -20.51
CA VAL A 373 22.61 -8.04 -20.22
C VAL A 373 21.37 -8.29 -21.07
N HIS A 374 21.08 -9.54 -21.37
CA HIS A 374 19.88 -9.86 -22.13
C HIS A 374 19.16 -11.09 -21.56
N LEU A 375 17.86 -11.13 -21.84
CA LEU A 375 17.04 -12.31 -21.62
C LEU A 375 17.06 -13.16 -22.89
N ASP A 376 17.48 -14.39 -22.75
CA ASP A 376 17.67 -15.32 -23.85
C ASP A 376 16.35 -15.90 -24.36
N ALA A 377 16.27 -16.11 -25.66
CA ALA A 377 15.19 -16.82 -26.34
C ALA A 377 15.77 -17.68 -27.45
N THR A 378 15.29 -18.90 -27.53
CA THR A 378 15.75 -19.88 -28.53
C THR A 378 14.58 -20.24 -29.45
N GLU A 379 14.89 -20.40 -30.73
CA GLU A 379 13.94 -20.92 -31.72
C GLU A 379 14.05 -22.43 -31.79
N HIS A 380 12.93 -23.12 -31.53
CA HIS A 380 12.85 -24.57 -31.63
C HIS A 380 11.59 -24.95 -32.41
N ASP A 381 11.75 -25.71 -33.52
CA ASP A 381 10.65 -26.19 -34.36
C ASP A 381 9.61 -25.13 -34.72
N ASP A 382 10.07 -23.98 -35.24
CA ASP A 382 9.22 -22.85 -35.64
C ASP A 382 8.48 -22.12 -34.48
N HIS A 383 8.85 -22.41 -33.23
CA HIS A 383 8.38 -21.76 -32.03
C HIS A 383 9.52 -21.07 -31.27
N VAL A 384 9.23 -19.90 -30.67
CA VAL A 384 10.17 -19.23 -29.76
C VAL A 384 9.93 -19.74 -28.34
N VAL A 385 11.01 -20.26 -27.74
CA VAL A 385 11.05 -20.63 -26.33
C VAL A 385 11.81 -19.56 -25.57
N PHE A 386 11.13 -18.89 -24.65
CA PHE A 386 11.74 -17.90 -23.77
C PHE A 386 12.42 -18.62 -22.62
N MET A 387 13.73 -18.46 -22.52
CA MET A 387 14.53 -19.14 -21.50
C MET A 387 14.42 -18.48 -20.12
N HIS A 388 13.92 -17.23 -20.07
CA HIS A 388 13.80 -16.43 -18.84
C HIS A 388 15.10 -16.33 -18.03
N HIS A 389 16.23 -16.57 -18.64
CA HIS A 389 17.55 -16.53 -18.04
C HIS A 389 18.33 -15.30 -18.51
N ILE A 390 18.93 -14.57 -17.56
CA ILE A 390 19.79 -13.41 -17.82
C ILE A 390 21.18 -13.88 -18.22
N GLN A 391 21.68 -13.33 -19.35
CA GLN A 391 23.04 -13.55 -19.82
C GLN A 391 23.77 -12.21 -20.02
N GLU A 392 25.10 -12.24 -19.92
CA GLU A 392 25.95 -11.08 -20.22
C GLU A 392 25.97 -10.78 -21.72
N GLY A 393 26.11 -9.50 -22.03
CA GLY A 393 26.11 -8.99 -23.39
C GLY A 393 24.75 -8.55 -23.91
N PRO A 394 24.70 -7.90 -25.09
CA PRO A 394 23.47 -7.48 -25.74
C PRO A 394 22.74 -8.67 -26.38
N ALA A 395 21.42 -8.56 -26.55
CA ALA A 395 20.65 -9.54 -27.34
C ALA A 395 21.12 -9.52 -28.80
N ASN A 396 21.24 -10.69 -29.42
CA ASN A 396 21.73 -10.82 -30.78
C ASN A 396 20.71 -10.37 -31.84
N ARG A 397 19.39 -10.43 -31.51
CA ARG A 397 18.29 -10.05 -32.39
C ARG A 397 17.02 -9.70 -31.63
N SER A 398 16.10 -9.02 -32.28
CA SER A 398 14.73 -8.84 -31.76
C SER A 398 13.85 -10.02 -32.23
N PHE A 399 12.97 -10.49 -31.36
CA PHE A 399 12.02 -11.58 -31.64
C PHE A 399 10.61 -11.06 -31.92
N GLY A 400 10.46 -9.82 -32.36
CA GLY A 400 9.17 -9.18 -32.58
C GLY A 400 8.27 -9.88 -33.58
N LEU A 401 8.83 -10.36 -34.70
CA LEU A 401 8.08 -11.08 -35.72
C LEU A 401 7.67 -12.48 -35.29
N GLU A 402 8.48 -13.14 -34.49
CA GLU A 402 8.20 -14.44 -33.90
C GLU A 402 7.07 -14.32 -32.85
N VAL A 403 7.11 -13.29 -32.01
CA VAL A 403 6.00 -12.99 -31.06
C VAL A 403 4.72 -12.66 -31.81
N ALA A 404 4.79 -11.89 -32.90
CA ALA A 404 3.63 -11.61 -33.75
C ALA A 404 3.04 -12.89 -34.37
N LYS A 405 3.89 -13.86 -34.75
CA LYS A 405 3.48 -15.20 -35.23
C LYS A 405 2.73 -15.96 -34.12
N LEU A 406 3.26 -15.99 -32.90
CA LEU A 406 2.62 -16.59 -31.75
C LEU A 406 1.26 -15.96 -31.42
N ALA A 407 1.13 -14.64 -31.60
CA ALA A 407 -0.12 -13.90 -31.42
C ALA A 407 -1.15 -14.14 -32.54
N GLY A 408 -0.81 -14.92 -33.56
CA GLY A 408 -1.73 -15.27 -34.65
C GLY A 408 -1.81 -14.26 -35.79
N VAL A 409 -0.79 -13.39 -35.98
CA VAL A 409 -0.74 -12.49 -37.13
C VAL A 409 -0.65 -13.33 -38.42
N PRO A 410 -1.46 -13.01 -39.47
CA PRO A 410 -1.51 -13.79 -40.71
C PRO A 410 -0.14 -13.96 -41.38
N HIS A 411 0.15 -15.16 -41.88
CA HIS A 411 1.44 -15.52 -42.44
C HIS A 411 1.90 -14.57 -43.60
N GLY A 412 0.97 -14.12 -44.47
CA GLY A 412 1.28 -13.18 -45.53
C GLY A 412 1.79 -11.80 -45.03
N VAL A 413 1.24 -11.34 -43.89
CA VAL A 413 1.69 -10.09 -43.22
C VAL A 413 3.11 -10.28 -42.65
N LEU A 414 3.36 -11.43 -42.02
CA LEU A 414 4.68 -11.75 -41.47
C LEU A 414 5.77 -11.86 -42.55
N LEU A 415 5.43 -12.43 -43.70
CA LEU A 415 6.36 -12.48 -44.83
C LEU A 415 6.78 -11.08 -45.30
N HIS A 416 5.81 -10.19 -45.51
CA HIS A 416 6.11 -8.81 -45.90
C HIS A 416 6.89 -8.06 -44.81
N ALA A 417 6.57 -8.29 -43.52
CA ALA A 417 7.29 -7.69 -42.41
C ALA A 417 8.76 -8.15 -42.38
N ARG A 418 9.03 -9.46 -42.60
CA ARG A 418 10.40 -9.99 -42.67
C ARG A 418 11.21 -9.37 -43.83
N GLN A 419 10.58 -9.23 -45.01
CA GLN A 419 11.21 -8.56 -46.17
C GLN A 419 11.58 -7.11 -45.81
N LYS A 420 10.65 -6.38 -45.20
CA LYS A 420 10.88 -4.98 -44.82
C LYS A 420 11.96 -4.84 -43.74
N LEU A 421 11.97 -5.76 -42.75
CA LEU A 421 13.02 -5.79 -41.72
C LEU A 421 14.41 -5.97 -42.36
N ALA A 422 14.56 -6.93 -43.28
CA ALA A 422 15.81 -7.17 -43.96
C ALA A 422 16.27 -5.95 -44.82
N GLU A 423 15.35 -5.23 -45.46
CA GLU A 423 15.65 -3.97 -46.14
C GLU A 423 16.16 -2.89 -45.16
N LEU A 424 15.51 -2.72 -44.01
CA LEU A 424 15.91 -1.74 -43.00
C LEU A 424 17.27 -2.06 -42.40
N GLU A 425 17.52 -3.32 -42.06
CA GLU A 425 18.81 -3.80 -41.51
C GLU A 425 19.94 -3.61 -42.54
N SER A 426 19.67 -3.85 -43.84
CA SER A 426 20.67 -3.62 -44.92
C SER A 426 21.00 -2.13 -45.08
N GLN A 427 20.03 -1.24 -44.87
CA GLN A 427 20.27 0.21 -44.94
C GLN A 427 21.10 0.70 -43.74
N GLN A 428 20.93 0.14 -42.56
CA GLN A 428 21.76 0.42 -41.37
C GLN A 428 23.17 -0.16 -41.51
N GLY A 429 23.32 -1.34 -42.12
CA GLY A 429 24.61 -1.99 -42.37
C GLY A 429 25.51 -1.21 -43.34
N THR A 430 24.96 -0.44 -44.26
CA THR A 430 25.70 0.38 -45.22
C THR A 430 26.32 1.64 -44.59
N THR A 431 25.91 2.00 -43.37
CA THR A 431 26.49 3.14 -42.65
C THR A 431 27.74 2.76 -41.83
N LYS A 432 28.09 1.46 -41.74
CA LYS A 432 29.23 0.94 -40.94
C LYS A 432 30.56 0.78 -41.65
N VAL A 433 30.70 1.17 -42.94
CA VAL A 433 31.99 1.13 -43.66
C VAL A 433 32.23 2.46 -44.34
N MET A 434 32.64 3.47 -43.63
CA MET A 434 33.48 4.54 -44.18
C MET A 434 34.79 4.60 -43.40
N PRO A 435 35.96 4.66 -44.12
CA PRO A 435 37.26 4.76 -43.50
C PRO A 435 37.41 6.08 -42.77
N GLU A 436 38.28 6.06 -41.77
CA GLU A 436 38.72 7.23 -40.97
C GLU A 436 38.66 8.55 -41.78
N ARG A 437 37.58 9.27 -41.63
CA ARG A 437 37.54 10.70 -41.79
C ARG A 437 36.97 11.26 -40.54
N THR A 438 37.80 12.04 -39.88
CA THR A 438 37.56 12.97 -38.79
C THR A 438 36.07 13.04 -38.42
N GLN A 439 35.73 12.49 -37.32
CA GLN A 439 34.41 12.58 -36.72
C GLN A 439 34.08 14.07 -36.60
N VAL A 440 33.29 14.57 -37.56
CA VAL A 440 32.63 15.86 -37.38
C VAL A 440 31.63 15.59 -36.28
N ASP A 441 31.88 16.17 -35.11
CA ASP A 441 30.96 16.20 -34.01
C ASP A 441 29.55 16.58 -34.52
N LEU A 442 28.65 15.62 -34.60
CA LEU A 442 27.27 15.84 -35.03
C LEU A 442 26.45 16.64 -33.99
N PHE A 443 27.06 17.01 -32.90
CA PHE A 443 26.46 17.75 -31.76
C PHE A 443 27.23 19.02 -31.36
N THR A 444 28.26 19.42 -32.07
CA THR A 444 28.62 20.83 -32.09
C THR A 444 27.72 21.53 -33.09
N VAL A 445 26.50 21.84 -32.68
CA VAL A 445 25.91 23.10 -33.08
C VAL A 445 26.86 24.15 -32.51
N GLU A 446 27.89 24.59 -33.27
CA GLU A 446 28.44 25.91 -33.04
C GLU A 446 27.22 26.82 -33.01
N ALA A 447 26.85 27.26 -31.80
CA ALA A 447 25.95 28.38 -31.69
C ALA A 447 26.52 29.45 -32.60
N PRO A 448 25.76 30.00 -33.57
CA PRO A 448 26.28 31.03 -34.46
C PRO A 448 26.98 32.04 -33.61
N ALA A 449 28.26 32.33 -33.94
CA ALA A 449 29.08 33.22 -33.15
C ALA A 449 28.28 34.52 -32.98
N SER A 450 27.78 34.75 -31.78
CA SER A 450 26.95 35.93 -31.55
C SER A 450 27.92 37.14 -31.55
N PRO A 451 27.75 38.05 -32.48
CA PRO A 451 28.63 39.27 -32.53
C PRO A 451 28.64 40.02 -31.20
N ALA A 452 27.57 39.88 -30.41
CA ALA A 452 27.49 40.45 -29.07
C ALA A 452 28.46 39.80 -28.07
N LEU A 453 28.75 38.51 -28.20
CA LEU A 453 29.69 37.80 -27.35
C LEU A 453 31.16 38.19 -27.67
N ASP A 454 31.46 38.44 -28.93
CA ASP A 454 32.82 38.89 -29.29
C ASP A 454 33.09 40.32 -28.86
N VAL A 455 32.11 41.21 -28.92
CA VAL A 455 32.18 42.55 -28.35
C VAL A 455 32.33 42.49 -26.83
N LEU A 456 31.57 41.64 -26.14
CA LEU A 456 31.62 41.47 -24.69
C LEU A 456 33.01 40.96 -24.20
N ARG A 457 33.62 40.01 -24.96
CA ARG A 457 34.96 39.48 -24.64
C ARG A 457 36.06 40.53 -24.79
N GLY A 458 35.86 41.55 -25.63
CA GLY A 458 36.80 42.64 -25.83
C GLY A 458 36.70 43.78 -24.82
N ILE A 459 35.71 43.77 -23.95
CA ILE A 459 35.48 44.80 -22.93
C ILE A 459 36.31 44.52 -21.69
N ASP A 460 37.11 45.53 -21.28
CA ASP A 460 37.79 45.53 -19.95
C ASP A 460 37.07 46.54 -19.04
N PRO A 461 36.24 46.08 -18.08
CA PRO A 461 35.41 46.94 -17.22
C PRO A 461 36.24 47.88 -16.33
N ASP A 462 37.47 47.49 -15.97
CA ASP A 462 38.32 48.29 -15.08
C ASP A 462 39.00 49.48 -15.78
N GLN A 463 39.00 49.52 -17.11
CA GLN A 463 39.56 50.59 -17.91
C GLN A 463 38.48 51.49 -18.58
N MET A 464 37.21 51.26 -18.35
CA MET A 464 36.14 52.02 -18.94
C MET A 464 35.65 53.18 -18.07
N THR A 465 35.35 54.29 -18.72
CA THR A 465 34.61 55.37 -18.06
C THR A 465 33.10 54.99 -17.97
N PRO A 466 32.34 55.58 -17.05
CA PRO A 466 30.88 55.30 -16.99
C PRO A 466 30.15 55.58 -18.29
N LYS A 467 30.61 56.48 -19.12
CA LYS A 467 30.02 56.80 -20.42
C LYS A 467 30.34 55.69 -21.43
N ASP A 468 31.59 55.22 -21.48
CA ASP A 468 32.01 54.13 -22.38
C ASP A 468 31.28 52.81 -22.02
N ALA A 469 31.05 52.55 -20.72
CA ALA A 469 30.27 51.39 -20.28
C ALA A 469 28.80 51.45 -20.73
N LEU A 470 28.19 52.63 -20.71
CA LEU A 470 26.83 52.83 -21.18
C LEU A 470 26.73 52.65 -22.71
N ASP A 471 27.69 53.20 -23.46
CA ASP A 471 27.76 53.09 -24.92
C ASP A 471 28.01 51.63 -25.34
N ALA A 472 28.82 50.87 -24.60
CA ALA A 472 29.04 49.44 -24.80
C ALA A 472 27.75 48.64 -24.58
N LEU A 473 26.95 48.94 -23.52
CA LEU A 473 25.67 48.32 -23.24
C LEU A 473 24.65 48.57 -24.38
N TYR A 474 24.58 49.76 -24.93
CA TYR A 474 23.73 50.06 -26.08
C TYR A 474 24.15 49.28 -27.33
N THR A 475 25.48 49.17 -27.58
CA THR A 475 26.05 48.40 -28.69
C THR A 475 25.68 46.91 -28.57
N LEU A 476 25.87 46.33 -27.38
CA LEU A 476 25.51 44.92 -27.07
C LEU A 476 24.00 44.68 -27.28
N LYS A 477 23.16 45.61 -26.81
CA LYS A 477 21.71 45.50 -26.97
C LYS A 477 21.28 45.51 -28.43
N THR A 478 21.87 46.40 -29.25
CA THR A 478 21.58 46.48 -30.69
C THR A 478 22.01 45.22 -31.43
N LEU A 479 23.12 44.57 -31.03
CA LEU A 479 23.63 43.32 -31.58
C LEU A 479 22.80 42.07 -31.14
N LEU A 480 22.03 42.16 -30.06
CA LEU A 480 21.12 41.12 -29.62
C LEU A 480 19.73 41.21 -30.27
N ASP A 481 19.34 42.39 -30.76
CA ASP A 481 18.07 42.64 -31.42
C ASP A 481 18.15 42.44 -32.96
N THR A 482 19.33 42.11 -33.49
CA THR A 482 19.61 41.74 -34.89
C THR A 482 19.84 40.24 -35.00
#